data_3a739baaeefbb6647490dc3061f6d7df
#
_entry.id   3a739baaeefbb6647490dc3061f6d7df
#
_cell.length_a   1.000
_cell.length_b   1.000
_cell.length_c   1.000
_cell.angle_alpha   90.00
_cell.angle_beta   90.00
_cell.angle_gamma   90.00
#
_symmetry.space_group_name_H-M   'P 1'
#
loop_
_entity.id
_entity.type
_entity.pdbx_description
1 polymer ?
#
loop_
_entity_poly.entity_id
_entity_poly.type
_entity_poly.pdbx_seq_one_letter_code
_entity_poly.pdbx_strand_id
1 'polypeptide(L)'
;MKSLRIALSLFLLLAATAALSQTSAQKSFDQLKSLTGSWQGKNSEGKALKVSFRDTAGGSALMSEIEGQGHEDMISMIHLDGANRLVMTHYCGAGNQPRLAATTSPDGKTFTFDFFDGTNLASPDAGHMRRVVFTVVDANHHTEDWTFAAGPGKEMKQFFDLHRDEIAQK
;
A
#
# COMPACT_ATOMS: atom_id res chain seq x y z
N MET A 1 48.47 -59.37 -11.83
CA MET A 1 47.24 -58.70 -12.29
C MET A 1 46.80 -57.75 -11.14
N LYS A 2 47.05 -56.44 -11.32
CA LYS A 2 46.75 -55.46 -10.26
C LYS A 2 45.40 -54.85 -10.54
N SER A 3 44.39 -55.12 -9.67
CA SER A 3 43.04 -54.56 -9.75
C SER A 3 43.04 -53.09 -9.35
N LEU A 4 42.75 -52.21 -10.33
CA LEU A 4 42.57 -50.78 -10.17
C LEU A 4 41.20 -50.52 -9.51
N ARG A 5 41.21 -50.09 -8.23
CA ARG A 5 40.01 -49.60 -7.53
C ARG A 5 39.76 -48.15 -7.89
N ILE A 6 38.77 -47.91 -8.73
CA ILE A 6 38.31 -46.54 -9.02
C ILE A 6 37.38 -46.11 -7.86
N ALA A 7 37.87 -45.22 -7.04
CA ALA A 7 37.06 -44.58 -6.00
C ALA A 7 36.25 -43.43 -6.70
N LEU A 8 34.95 -43.63 -6.89
CA LEU A 8 34.03 -42.64 -7.38
C LEU A 8 33.65 -41.72 -6.21
N SER A 9 34.32 -40.59 -6.11
CA SER A 9 33.99 -39.54 -5.14
C SER A 9 32.78 -38.79 -5.62
N LEU A 10 31.63 -39.09 -5.05
CA LEU A 10 30.38 -38.35 -5.28
C LEU A 10 30.45 -37.03 -4.54
N PHE A 11 30.78 -35.96 -5.29
CA PHE A 11 30.66 -34.59 -4.80
C PHE A 11 29.16 -34.23 -4.75
N LEU A 12 28.56 -34.34 -3.55
CA LEU A 12 27.25 -33.76 -3.26
C LEU A 12 27.44 -32.23 -3.18
N LEU A 13 27.15 -31.53 -4.27
CA LEU A 13 26.94 -30.09 -4.22
C LEU A 13 25.63 -29.83 -3.42
N LEU A 14 25.74 -29.54 -2.12
CA LEU A 14 24.69 -28.90 -1.37
C LEU A 14 24.58 -27.45 -1.93
N ALA A 15 23.68 -27.25 -2.89
CA ALA A 15 23.21 -25.93 -3.22
C ALA A 15 22.35 -25.44 -2.02
N ALA A 16 23.01 -24.76 -1.08
CA ALA A 16 22.31 -23.99 -0.08
C ALA A 16 21.59 -22.86 -0.79
N THR A 17 20.32 -23.07 -1.15
CA THR A 17 19.42 -21.97 -1.53
C THR A 17 19.25 -21.13 -0.27
N ALA A 18 20.02 -20.05 -0.18
CA ALA A 18 19.76 -18.99 0.77
C ALA A 18 18.34 -18.49 0.46
N ALA A 19 17.36 -18.95 1.20
CA ALA A 19 16.02 -18.37 1.19
C ALA A 19 16.21 -16.93 1.68
N LEU A 20 16.28 -15.98 0.75
CA LEU A 20 16.30 -14.56 1.08
C LEU A 20 14.99 -14.29 1.81
N SER A 21 15.06 -14.13 3.13
CA SER A 21 13.92 -13.78 3.94
C SER A 21 13.38 -12.43 3.45
N GLN A 22 12.14 -12.44 2.99
CA GLN A 22 11.45 -11.25 2.54
C GLN A 22 11.37 -10.22 3.68
N THR A 23 11.68 -8.97 3.40
CA THR A 23 11.62 -7.90 4.41
C THR A 23 10.18 -7.65 4.87
N SER A 24 9.99 -7.03 6.04
CA SER A 24 8.67 -6.66 6.52
C SER A 24 7.95 -5.69 5.57
N ALA A 25 8.68 -4.75 4.97
CA ALA A 25 8.13 -3.81 3.99
C ALA A 25 7.65 -4.52 2.72
N GLN A 26 8.42 -5.51 2.23
CA GLN A 26 8.00 -6.30 1.07
C GLN A 26 6.73 -7.13 1.38
N LYS A 27 6.68 -7.77 2.55
CA LYS A 27 5.48 -8.52 2.98
C LYS A 27 4.26 -7.62 3.05
N SER A 28 4.41 -6.42 3.61
CA SER A 28 3.34 -5.42 3.68
C SER A 28 2.88 -4.97 2.31
N PHE A 29 3.83 -4.75 1.38
CA PHE A 29 3.50 -4.38 0.01
C PHE A 29 2.75 -5.48 -0.73
N ASP A 30 3.18 -6.74 -0.60
CA ASP A 30 2.51 -7.88 -1.21
C ASP A 30 1.10 -8.10 -0.63
N GLN A 31 0.93 -7.84 0.67
CA GLN A 31 -0.39 -7.87 1.30
C GLN A 31 -1.31 -6.77 0.78
N LEU A 32 -0.83 -5.53 0.63
CA LEU A 32 -1.62 -4.44 0.04
C LEU A 32 -2.04 -4.73 -1.40
N LYS A 33 -1.25 -5.47 -2.17
CA LYS A 33 -1.63 -5.93 -3.51
C LYS A 33 -2.86 -6.84 -3.52
N SER A 34 -3.23 -7.47 -2.40
CA SER A 34 -4.49 -8.21 -2.30
C SER A 34 -5.72 -7.32 -2.48
N LEU A 35 -5.58 -6.00 -2.30
CA LEU A 35 -6.63 -5.02 -2.57
C LEU A 35 -6.84 -4.75 -4.07
N THR A 36 -5.98 -5.23 -4.97
CA THR A 36 -6.15 -5.05 -6.42
C THR A 36 -7.56 -5.41 -6.86
N GLY A 37 -8.20 -4.51 -7.60
CA GLY A 37 -9.58 -4.60 -8.06
C GLY A 37 -10.38 -3.35 -7.75
N SER A 38 -11.69 -3.43 -7.96
CA SER A 38 -12.63 -2.32 -7.73
C SER A 38 -13.42 -2.55 -6.45
N TRP A 39 -13.65 -1.45 -5.74
CA TRP A 39 -14.32 -1.42 -4.46
C TRP A 39 -15.39 -0.33 -4.46
N GLN A 40 -16.51 -0.58 -3.81
CA GLN A 40 -17.58 0.37 -3.67
C GLN A 40 -18.06 0.43 -2.23
N GLY A 41 -18.51 1.58 -1.82
CA GLY A 41 -18.99 1.77 -0.45
C GLY A 41 -19.49 3.17 -0.19
N LYS A 42 -19.38 3.58 1.06
CA LYS A 42 -19.81 4.90 1.53
C LYS A 42 -18.74 5.54 2.40
N ASN A 43 -18.67 6.86 2.33
CA ASN A 43 -17.90 7.63 3.28
C ASN A 43 -18.66 7.89 4.59
N SER A 44 -18.01 8.54 5.57
CA SER A 44 -18.59 8.90 6.86
C SER A 44 -19.83 9.82 6.77
N GLU A 45 -20.06 10.47 5.62
CA GLU A 45 -21.25 11.29 5.36
C GLU A 45 -22.38 10.48 4.68
N GLY A 46 -22.19 9.17 4.45
CA GLY A 46 -23.14 8.31 3.75
C GLY A 46 -23.14 8.46 2.23
N LYS A 47 -22.22 9.25 1.66
CA LYS A 47 -22.07 9.43 0.21
C LYS A 47 -21.42 8.21 -0.41
N ALA A 48 -21.96 7.75 -1.53
CA ALA A 48 -21.37 6.66 -2.30
C ALA A 48 -20.02 7.08 -2.89
N LEU A 49 -19.06 6.16 -2.88
CA LEU A 49 -17.76 6.33 -3.53
C LEU A 49 -17.28 5.00 -4.09
N LYS A 50 -16.33 5.10 -5.00
CA LYS A 50 -15.57 3.96 -5.50
C LYS A 50 -14.10 4.17 -5.24
N VAL A 51 -13.41 3.06 -4.98
CA VAL A 51 -11.94 3.02 -4.91
C VAL A 51 -11.47 1.90 -5.81
N SER A 52 -10.44 2.12 -6.58
CA SER A 52 -9.78 1.07 -7.34
C SER A 52 -8.32 0.94 -6.95
N PHE A 53 -7.84 -0.30 -6.89
CA PHE A 53 -6.43 -0.59 -6.73
C PHE A 53 -5.93 -1.33 -7.96
N ARG A 54 -4.80 -0.87 -8.51
CA ARG A 54 -4.19 -1.45 -9.70
C ARG A 54 -2.70 -1.66 -9.51
N ASP A 55 -2.27 -2.92 -9.67
CA ASP A 55 -0.84 -3.23 -9.78
C ASP A 55 -0.29 -2.63 -11.09
N THR A 56 0.82 -1.93 -11.02
CA THR A 56 1.37 -1.17 -12.14
C THR A 56 2.90 -1.18 -12.12
N ALA A 57 3.53 -0.58 -13.14
CA ALA A 57 4.99 -0.50 -13.26
C ALA A 57 5.68 -1.87 -13.13
N GLY A 58 5.11 -2.91 -13.78
CA GLY A 58 5.66 -4.28 -13.72
C GLY A 58 5.61 -4.89 -12.33
N GLY A 59 4.65 -4.50 -11.50
CA GLY A 59 4.47 -5.01 -10.14
C GLY A 59 5.26 -4.26 -9.07
N SER A 60 5.98 -3.19 -9.43
CA SER A 60 6.77 -2.41 -8.47
C SER A 60 6.01 -1.27 -7.79
N ALA A 61 4.78 -0.97 -8.25
CA ALA A 61 3.91 0.03 -7.65
C ALA A 61 2.46 -0.43 -7.64
N LEU A 62 1.72 -0.04 -6.59
CA LEU A 62 0.28 -0.19 -6.46
C LEU A 62 -0.34 1.21 -6.53
N MET A 63 -1.21 1.43 -7.52
CA MET A 63 -1.98 2.65 -7.65
C MET A 63 -3.33 2.47 -6.95
N SER A 64 -3.70 3.41 -6.09
CA SER A 64 -5.05 3.57 -5.56
C SER A 64 -5.67 4.83 -6.15
N GLU A 65 -6.92 4.75 -6.59
CA GLU A 65 -7.68 5.85 -7.17
C GLU A 65 -9.04 5.94 -6.46
N ILE A 66 -9.39 7.14 -6.00
CA ILE A 66 -10.65 7.43 -5.30
C ILE A 66 -11.54 8.25 -6.24
N GLU A 67 -12.74 7.73 -6.53
CA GLU A 67 -13.74 8.35 -7.39
C GLU A 67 -15.02 8.70 -6.61
N GLY A 68 -15.75 9.72 -7.06
CA GLY A 68 -17.12 9.97 -6.59
C GLY A 68 -17.27 10.83 -5.35
N GLN A 69 -16.22 11.48 -4.87
CA GLN A 69 -16.28 12.39 -3.71
C GLN A 69 -16.83 13.79 -4.02
N GLY A 70 -17.25 14.04 -5.28
CA GLY A 70 -17.67 15.38 -5.72
C GLY A 70 -16.51 16.38 -5.84
N HIS A 71 -15.28 15.89 -5.75
CA HIS A 71 -14.01 16.53 -6.01
C HIS A 71 -13.31 15.81 -7.17
N GLU A 72 -12.21 16.39 -7.63
CA GLU A 72 -11.35 15.72 -8.58
C GLU A 72 -10.88 14.37 -8.03
N ASP A 73 -10.73 13.39 -8.91
CA ASP A 73 -10.23 12.07 -8.56
C ASP A 73 -8.85 12.20 -7.92
N MET A 74 -8.65 11.50 -6.80
CA MET A 74 -7.38 11.52 -6.08
C MET A 74 -6.66 10.19 -6.27
N ILE A 75 -5.35 10.27 -6.52
CA ILE A 75 -4.52 9.10 -6.77
C ILE A 75 -3.47 8.97 -5.67
N SER A 76 -3.20 7.75 -5.26
CA SER A 76 -2.06 7.41 -4.41
C SER A 76 -1.19 6.36 -5.09
N MET A 77 0.13 6.57 -5.09
CA MET A 77 1.11 5.61 -5.57
C MET A 77 1.86 5.01 -4.38
N ILE A 78 1.74 3.70 -4.19
CA ILE A 78 2.37 2.96 -3.11
C ILE A 78 3.49 2.10 -3.70
N HIS A 79 4.68 2.19 -3.13
CA HIS A 79 5.87 1.45 -3.59
C HIS A 79 6.89 1.26 -2.48
N LEU A 80 7.84 0.37 -2.69
CA LEU A 80 8.98 0.23 -1.80
C LEU A 80 9.98 1.37 -2.02
N ASP A 81 10.52 1.90 -0.95
CA ASP A 81 11.68 2.80 -0.94
C ASP A 81 12.84 2.09 -0.24
N GLY A 82 13.67 1.44 -1.03
CA GLY A 82 14.67 0.50 -0.56
C GLY A 82 14.07 -0.79 0.00
N ALA A 83 14.84 -1.52 0.80
CA ALA A 83 14.46 -2.84 1.30
C ALA A 83 13.47 -2.80 2.49
N ASN A 84 13.43 -1.71 3.23
CA ASN A 84 12.81 -1.68 4.56
C ASN A 84 11.71 -0.63 4.73
N ARG A 85 11.38 0.13 3.70
CA ARG A 85 10.39 1.18 3.79
C ARG A 85 9.34 1.04 2.68
N LEU A 86 8.08 1.08 3.07
CA LEU A 86 6.93 1.19 2.17
C LEU A 86 6.44 2.63 2.22
N VAL A 87 6.28 3.26 1.08
CA VAL A 87 5.93 4.68 0.94
C VAL A 87 4.69 4.83 0.06
N MET A 88 3.85 5.78 0.42
CA MET A 88 2.74 6.29 -0.39
C MET A 88 3.05 7.73 -0.79
N THR A 89 2.90 8.06 -2.07
CA THR A 89 2.77 9.45 -2.55
C THR A 89 1.31 9.69 -2.91
N HIS A 90 0.65 10.60 -2.20
CA HIS A 90 -0.74 10.94 -2.43
C HIS A 90 -0.84 12.22 -3.28
N TYR A 91 -1.51 12.15 -4.43
CA TYR A 91 -1.79 13.30 -5.29
C TYR A 91 -3.12 13.91 -4.84
N CYS A 92 -3.00 14.91 -3.99
CA CYS A 92 -4.11 15.49 -3.25
C CYS A 92 -4.86 16.53 -4.08
N GLY A 93 -6.19 16.60 -3.96
CA GLY A 93 -7.00 17.69 -4.51
C GLY A 93 -6.63 19.09 -3.99
N ALA A 94 -5.84 19.19 -2.91
CA ALA A 94 -5.23 20.44 -2.44
C ALA A 94 -4.03 20.90 -3.30
N GLY A 95 -3.68 20.19 -4.38
CA GLY A 95 -2.60 20.53 -5.31
C GLY A 95 -1.19 20.19 -4.84
N ASN A 96 -1.05 19.51 -3.70
CA ASN A 96 0.23 19.04 -3.17
C ASN A 96 0.37 17.52 -3.24
N GLN A 97 1.59 17.02 -3.05
CA GLN A 97 1.90 15.61 -3.08
C GLN A 97 2.60 15.20 -1.76
N PRO A 98 1.83 14.98 -0.68
CA PRO A 98 2.37 14.47 0.57
C PRO A 98 2.88 13.03 0.38
N ARG A 99 4.04 12.74 0.99
CA ARG A 99 4.58 11.39 1.10
C ARG A 99 4.43 10.87 2.51
N LEU A 100 3.97 9.63 2.61
CA LEU A 100 3.66 8.97 3.87
C LEU A 100 4.41 7.64 3.94
N ALA A 101 4.95 7.30 5.11
CA ALA A 101 5.65 6.04 5.33
C ALA A 101 4.79 5.09 6.15
N ALA A 102 4.79 3.81 5.77
CA ALA A 102 3.95 2.80 6.37
C ALA A 102 4.57 2.18 7.63
N THR A 103 3.72 1.92 8.61
CA THR A 103 3.89 0.89 9.63
C THR A 103 2.76 -0.13 9.49
N THR A 104 3.07 -1.41 9.78
CA THR A 104 2.09 -2.50 9.64
C THR A 104 1.87 -3.15 11.01
N SER A 105 0.61 -3.44 11.33
CA SER A 105 0.26 -4.16 12.55
C SER A 105 0.88 -5.58 12.57
N PRO A 106 1.10 -6.17 13.75
CA PRO A 106 1.71 -7.50 13.86
C PRO A 106 0.95 -8.61 13.14
N ASP A 107 -0.38 -8.49 13.02
CA ASP A 107 -1.24 -9.42 12.28
C ASP A 107 -1.24 -9.19 10.76
N GLY A 108 -0.56 -8.12 10.30
CA GLY A 108 -0.44 -7.75 8.90
C GLY A 108 -1.72 -7.17 8.28
N LYS A 109 -2.76 -6.88 9.06
CA LYS A 109 -4.06 -6.44 8.52
C LYS A 109 -4.22 -4.92 8.46
N THR A 110 -3.49 -4.17 9.28
CA THR A 110 -3.60 -2.71 9.34
C THR A 110 -2.31 -2.06 8.89
N PHE A 111 -2.42 -1.17 7.92
CA PHE A 111 -1.31 -0.41 7.33
C PHE A 111 -1.54 1.07 7.63
N THR A 112 -0.72 1.63 8.52
CA THR A 112 -0.77 3.05 8.88
C THR A 112 0.32 3.79 8.14
N PHE A 113 -0.06 4.71 7.27
CA PHE A 113 0.81 5.61 6.55
C PHE A 113 0.81 6.97 7.25
N ASP A 114 1.94 7.39 7.76
CA ASP A 114 2.13 8.70 8.40
C ASP A 114 2.98 9.62 7.52
N PHE A 115 2.58 10.88 7.45
CA PHE A 115 3.29 11.92 6.70
C PHE A 115 4.71 12.12 7.22
N PHE A 116 5.67 12.25 6.29
CA PHE A 116 7.05 12.58 6.63
C PHE A 116 7.61 13.76 5.80
N ASP A 117 7.13 13.96 4.56
CA ASP A 117 7.44 15.11 3.73
C ASP A 117 6.43 15.26 2.57
N GLY A 118 6.65 16.22 1.67
CA GLY A 118 5.81 16.40 0.49
C GLY A 118 6.33 17.47 -0.44
N THR A 119 5.78 17.51 -1.66
CA THR A 119 6.04 18.54 -2.65
C THR A 119 4.85 19.49 -2.79
N ASN A 120 5.09 20.71 -3.31
CA ASN A 120 4.09 21.76 -3.47
C ASN A 120 3.36 22.15 -2.18
N LEU A 121 4.01 22.01 -1.01
CA LEU A 121 3.52 22.57 0.24
C LEU A 121 3.89 24.06 0.29
N ALA A 122 2.89 24.93 0.31
CA ALA A 122 3.11 26.39 0.32
C ALA A 122 3.79 26.89 1.60
N SER A 123 3.65 26.15 2.71
CA SER A 123 4.31 26.38 4.00
C SER A 123 4.34 25.08 4.80
N PRO A 124 5.10 24.99 5.90
CA PRO A 124 5.07 23.83 6.81
C PRO A 124 3.67 23.54 7.38
N ASP A 125 2.83 24.57 7.50
CA ASP A 125 1.45 24.49 8.02
C ASP A 125 0.41 24.35 6.90
N ALA A 126 0.83 24.21 5.63
CA ALA A 126 -0.10 24.04 4.52
C ALA A 126 -0.95 22.78 4.70
N GLY A 127 -2.23 22.87 4.31
CA GLY A 127 -3.13 21.72 4.35
C GLY A 127 -2.61 20.55 3.52
N HIS A 128 -2.55 19.35 4.10
CA HIS A 128 -2.05 18.16 3.41
C HIS A 128 -2.61 16.87 4.04
N MET A 129 -2.55 15.77 3.30
CA MET A 129 -2.85 14.45 3.86
C MET A 129 -1.77 14.07 4.87
N ARG A 130 -2.20 13.89 6.13
CA ARG A 130 -1.32 13.63 7.26
C ARG A 130 -1.20 12.15 7.60
N ARG A 131 -2.32 11.43 7.47
CA ARG A 131 -2.37 10.00 7.81
C ARG A 131 -3.40 9.30 6.95
N VAL A 132 -3.06 8.08 6.54
CA VAL A 132 -3.99 7.13 5.90
C VAL A 132 -3.84 5.79 6.59
N VAL A 133 -4.96 5.14 6.93
CA VAL A 133 -4.96 3.79 7.52
C VAL A 133 -5.82 2.89 6.64
N PHE A 134 -5.22 1.84 6.09
CA PHE A 134 -5.96 0.76 5.46
C PHE A 134 -6.10 -0.40 6.43
N THR A 135 -7.31 -0.93 6.60
CA THR A 135 -7.56 -2.13 7.39
C THR A 135 -8.23 -3.19 6.54
N VAL A 136 -7.54 -4.29 6.28
CA VAL A 136 -8.08 -5.44 5.54
C VAL A 136 -8.87 -6.29 6.54
N VAL A 137 -10.19 -6.28 6.42
CA VAL A 137 -11.08 -7.08 7.26
C VAL A 137 -11.08 -8.53 6.77
N ASP A 138 -11.35 -8.71 5.47
CA ASP A 138 -11.30 -9.99 4.76
C ASP A 138 -11.04 -9.79 3.24
N ALA A 139 -11.20 -10.82 2.43
CA ALA A 139 -10.93 -10.76 0.98
C ALA A 139 -11.87 -9.81 0.21
N ASN A 140 -13.04 -9.49 0.77
CA ASN A 140 -14.09 -8.72 0.12
C ASN A 140 -14.48 -7.44 0.88
N HIS A 141 -13.78 -7.15 1.97
CA HIS A 141 -14.07 -6.00 2.83
C HIS A 141 -12.78 -5.38 3.36
N HIS A 142 -12.63 -4.07 3.16
CA HIS A 142 -11.61 -3.26 3.82
C HIS A 142 -12.15 -1.89 4.19
N THR A 143 -11.46 -1.22 5.10
CA THR A 143 -11.78 0.15 5.49
C THR A 143 -10.58 1.07 5.30
N GLU A 144 -10.87 2.35 5.10
CA GLU A 144 -9.86 3.39 4.98
C GLU A 144 -10.19 4.57 5.88
N ASP A 145 -9.22 4.96 6.72
CA ASP A 145 -9.28 6.18 7.52
C ASP A 145 -8.32 7.22 6.94
N TRP A 146 -8.86 8.36 6.54
CA TRP A 146 -8.10 9.46 5.95
C TRP A 146 -8.12 10.66 6.89
N THR A 147 -6.94 11.18 7.26
CA THR A 147 -6.79 12.35 8.11
C THR A 147 -6.03 13.43 7.36
N PHE A 148 -6.71 14.53 7.08
CA PHE A 148 -6.16 15.72 6.45
C PHE A 148 -5.86 16.78 7.52
N ALA A 149 -4.62 17.28 7.57
CA ALA A 149 -4.24 18.43 8.37
C ALA A 149 -4.72 19.71 7.66
N ALA A 150 -5.69 20.40 8.24
CA ALA A 150 -6.27 21.61 7.64
C ALA A 150 -5.64 22.91 8.19
N GLY A 151 -4.44 22.81 8.76
CA GLY A 151 -3.70 23.88 9.42
C GLY A 151 -3.40 23.55 10.88
N PRO A 152 -2.74 24.45 11.62
CA PRO A 152 -2.30 24.20 12.99
C PRO A 152 -3.45 23.73 13.89
N GLY A 153 -3.31 22.52 14.45
CA GLY A 153 -4.28 21.94 15.37
C GLY A 153 -5.65 21.58 14.78
N LYS A 154 -5.83 21.67 13.46
CA LYS A 154 -7.09 21.34 12.77
C LYS A 154 -6.94 20.11 11.91
N GLU A 155 -7.84 19.15 12.07
CA GLU A 155 -7.90 17.93 11.27
C GLU A 155 -9.30 17.74 10.69
N MET A 156 -9.34 17.24 9.47
CA MET A 156 -10.55 16.71 8.83
C MET A 156 -10.37 15.21 8.64
N LYS A 157 -11.40 14.43 8.96
CA LYS A 157 -11.36 12.97 8.88
C LYS A 157 -12.44 12.46 7.95
N GLN A 158 -12.09 11.47 7.15
CA GLN A 158 -13.00 10.71 6.33
C GLN A 158 -12.77 9.23 6.60
N PHE A 159 -13.84 8.48 6.69
CA PHE A 159 -13.82 7.04 6.84
C PHE A 159 -14.57 6.43 5.66
N PHE A 160 -13.98 5.41 5.04
CA PHE A 160 -14.58 4.66 3.95
C PHE A 160 -14.80 3.22 4.39
N ASP A 161 -16.00 2.71 4.18
CA ASP A 161 -16.36 1.31 4.37
C ASP A 161 -16.61 0.70 3.00
N LEU A 162 -15.72 -0.21 2.56
CA LEU A 162 -15.55 -0.60 1.17
C LEU A 162 -15.67 -2.11 1.01
N HIS A 163 -16.56 -2.51 0.09
CA HIS A 163 -16.77 -3.90 -0.31
C HIS A 163 -16.34 -4.09 -1.76
N ARG A 164 -15.80 -5.26 -2.06
CA ARG A 164 -15.34 -5.61 -3.41
C ARG A 164 -16.50 -5.58 -4.40
N ASP A 165 -16.27 -4.93 -5.54
CA ASP A 165 -17.26 -4.90 -6.63
C ASP A 165 -17.18 -6.21 -7.43
N GLU A 166 -18.17 -7.09 -7.23
CA GLU A 166 -18.25 -8.38 -7.91
C GLU A 166 -18.52 -8.27 -9.43
N ILE A 167 -19.01 -7.11 -9.89
CA ILE A 167 -19.36 -6.92 -11.32
C ILE A 167 -18.11 -6.68 -12.17
N ALA A 168 -17.04 -6.17 -11.58
CA ALA A 168 -15.78 -5.85 -12.29
C ALA A 168 -14.88 -7.08 -12.57
N GLN A 169 -15.30 -8.28 -12.19
CA GLN A 169 -14.52 -9.52 -12.35
C GLN A 169 -14.91 -10.37 -13.58
N LYS A 170 -15.72 -9.84 -14.49
CA LYS A 170 -16.14 -10.55 -15.72
C LYS A 170 -15.40 -10.07 -16.97
#